data_6b8e4180c29db1bb8f4d36b4427008a7
#
_entry.id   6b8e4180c29db1bb8f4d36b4427008a7
#
_cell.length_a   1.000
_cell.length_b   1.000
_cell.length_c   1.000
_cell.angle_alpha   90.00
_cell.angle_beta   90.00
_cell.angle_gamma   90.00
#
_symmetry.space_group_name_H-M   'P 1'
#
loop_
_entity.id
_entity.type
_entity.pdbx_description
1 polymer ?
#
loop_
_entity_poly.entity_id
_entity_poly.type
_entity_poly.pdbx_seq_one_letter_code
_entity_poly.pdbx_strand_id
1 'polypeptide(L)'
;MPDRLPFVDFSYLKHENIQHGHIVYERRKTGQHIEVEIQPQMQEFIDKYATKDGPYLFPVLTDTDNMKAHRQYDSAIRRYNKQLAKLSIMLNCDICLTSYVSRHSWATAAYHADVPLPHISEAMGHNSEHTTRIYLKSLESSKIDKENKRLLDGIFQKNTPLLVQDGRNMLPAIQDEPL
;
A
#
# COMPACT_ATOMS: atom_id res chain seq x y z
N MET A 1 7.88 -2.58 -7.92
CA MET A 1 7.60 -2.09 -6.56
C MET A 1 7.33 -0.60 -6.62
N PRO A 2 6.08 -0.14 -6.73
CA PRO A 2 5.76 1.27 -6.86
C PRO A 2 6.00 2.10 -5.59
N ASP A 3 6.27 1.45 -4.46
CA ASP A 3 6.18 2.07 -3.14
C ASP A 3 7.43 2.80 -2.72
N ARG A 4 8.58 2.34 -3.19
CA ARG A 4 9.86 3.01 -2.95
C ARG A 4 10.08 4.20 -3.87
N LEU A 5 9.34 4.30 -4.99
CA LEU A 5 9.52 5.32 -6.01
C LEU A 5 8.25 6.18 -6.18
N PRO A 6 8.05 7.23 -5.35
CA PRO A 6 6.96 8.18 -5.53
C PRO A 6 6.99 8.83 -6.92
N PHE A 7 5.82 9.26 -7.41
CA PHE A 7 5.71 9.85 -8.74
C PHE A 7 6.62 11.07 -8.94
N VAL A 8 6.89 11.85 -7.88
CA VAL A 8 7.86 12.93 -7.94
C VAL A 8 9.27 12.42 -8.21
N ASP A 9 9.73 11.42 -7.45
CA ASP A 9 11.07 10.87 -7.62
C ASP A 9 11.18 10.15 -8.96
N PHE A 10 10.16 9.37 -9.36
CA PHE A 10 10.06 8.77 -10.69
C PHE A 10 10.20 9.78 -11.83
N SER A 11 9.53 10.94 -11.70
CA SER A 11 9.54 11.98 -12.75
C SER A 11 10.93 12.61 -12.96
N TYR A 12 11.75 12.64 -11.91
CA TYR A 12 13.08 13.24 -11.95
C TYR A 12 14.22 12.21 -12.10
N LEU A 13 13.92 10.92 -12.27
CA LEU A 13 14.95 9.92 -12.54
C LEU A 13 15.72 10.25 -13.81
N LYS A 14 17.04 10.08 -13.74
CA LYS A 14 17.96 10.20 -14.85
C LYS A 14 18.56 8.85 -15.23
N HIS A 15 19.21 8.76 -16.39
CA HIS A 15 19.89 7.54 -16.82
C HIS A 15 20.99 7.11 -15.84
N GLU A 16 21.70 8.07 -15.24
CA GLU A 16 22.74 7.82 -14.23
C GLU A 16 22.21 7.17 -12.93
N ASN A 17 20.89 7.19 -12.70
CA ASN A 17 20.27 6.51 -11.56
C ASN A 17 20.15 5.00 -11.78
N ILE A 18 20.35 4.50 -12.99
CA ILE A 18 20.39 3.06 -13.25
C ILE A 18 21.84 2.58 -13.08
N GLN A 19 22.10 1.82 -12.03
CA GLN A 19 23.45 1.36 -11.66
C GLN A 19 23.41 -0.12 -11.25
N HIS A 20 24.20 -0.94 -11.91
CA HIS A 20 24.40 -2.36 -11.55
C HIS A 20 23.10 -3.17 -11.30
N GLY A 21 22.09 -2.92 -12.11
CA GLY A 21 20.77 -3.59 -11.95
C GLY A 21 19.89 -2.99 -10.84
N HIS A 22 20.23 -1.82 -10.33
CA HIS A 22 19.46 -1.11 -9.32
C HIS A 22 19.09 0.29 -9.82
N ILE A 23 17.97 0.81 -9.30
CA ILE A 23 17.63 2.24 -9.35
C ILE A 23 18.16 2.86 -8.07
N VAL A 24 19.13 3.76 -8.19
CA VAL A 24 19.77 4.45 -7.07
C VAL A 24 19.45 5.93 -7.14
N TYR A 25 18.81 6.48 -6.12
CA TYR A 25 18.43 7.89 -6.10
C TYR A 25 18.32 8.46 -4.69
N GLU A 26 18.37 9.77 -4.58
CA GLU A 26 18.06 10.48 -3.34
C GLU A 26 16.61 10.96 -3.37
N ARG A 27 15.88 10.66 -2.31
CA ARG A 27 14.48 11.04 -2.18
C ARG A 27 14.33 12.56 -2.07
N ARG A 28 13.66 13.18 -3.02
CA ARG A 28 13.53 14.64 -3.10
C ARG A 28 12.90 15.28 -1.85
N LYS A 29 12.00 14.57 -1.17
CA LYS A 29 11.31 15.07 0.03
C LYS A 29 12.18 15.00 1.29
N THR A 30 13.02 13.98 1.44
CA THR A 30 13.70 13.65 2.71
C THR A 30 15.22 13.59 2.59
N GLY A 31 15.79 13.62 1.37
CA GLY A 31 17.22 13.44 1.14
C GLY A 31 17.72 12.02 1.42
N GLN A 32 16.80 11.07 1.67
CA GLN A 32 17.19 9.70 1.98
C GLN A 32 17.71 9.00 0.72
N HIS A 33 18.84 8.34 0.84
CA HIS A 33 19.38 7.47 -0.20
C HIS A 33 18.53 6.21 -0.32
N ILE A 34 18.06 5.92 -1.53
CA ILE A 34 17.19 4.77 -1.84
C ILE A 34 17.85 3.95 -2.94
N GLU A 35 17.94 2.66 -2.70
CA GLU A 35 18.38 1.67 -3.68
C GLU A 35 17.29 0.63 -3.87
N VAL A 36 16.89 0.39 -5.12
CA VAL A 36 15.83 -0.56 -5.48
C VAL A 36 16.34 -1.48 -6.58
N GLU A 37 16.37 -2.77 -6.31
CA GLU A 37 16.70 -3.79 -7.32
C GLU A 37 15.67 -3.74 -8.47
N ILE A 38 16.16 -3.74 -9.70
CA ILE A 38 15.32 -3.75 -10.90
C ILE A 38 14.84 -5.18 -11.15
N GLN A 39 13.57 -5.41 -10.87
CA GLN A 39 12.91 -6.68 -11.17
C GLN A 39 12.63 -6.81 -12.67
N PRO A 40 12.47 -8.03 -13.22
CA PRO A 40 12.25 -8.24 -14.67
C PRO A 40 11.13 -7.39 -15.26
N GLN A 41 10.01 -7.25 -14.55
CA GLN A 41 8.87 -6.43 -15.00
C GLN A 41 9.20 -4.92 -15.01
N MET A 42 10.08 -4.48 -14.10
CA MET A 42 10.58 -3.09 -14.11
C MET A 42 11.53 -2.87 -15.28
N GLN A 43 12.36 -3.85 -15.60
CA GLN A 43 13.27 -3.78 -16.75
C GLN A 43 12.47 -3.66 -18.06
N GLU A 44 11.45 -4.51 -18.27
CA GLU A 44 10.56 -4.42 -19.43
C GLU A 44 9.92 -3.03 -19.56
N PHE A 45 9.51 -2.44 -18.43
CA PHE A 45 8.94 -1.09 -18.41
C PHE A 45 10.00 -0.04 -18.79
N ILE A 46 11.21 -0.14 -18.25
CA ILE A 46 12.32 0.77 -18.57
C ILE A 46 12.66 0.65 -20.06
N ASP A 47 12.83 -0.55 -20.59
CA ASP A 47 13.17 -0.80 -21.99
C ASP A 47 12.11 -0.23 -22.95
N LYS A 48 10.86 -0.27 -22.53
CA LYS A 48 9.73 0.21 -23.35
C LYS A 48 9.55 1.72 -23.32
N TYR A 49 9.80 2.36 -22.17
CA TYR A 49 9.38 3.74 -21.94
C TYR A 49 10.52 4.72 -21.64
N ALA A 50 11.75 4.24 -21.39
CA ALA A 50 12.87 5.12 -21.18
C ALA A 50 13.19 5.93 -22.46
N THR A 51 13.55 7.19 -22.27
CA THR A 51 14.01 8.06 -23.36
C THR A 51 15.44 7.68 -23.73
N LYS A 52 15.83 7.81 -25.02
CA LYS A 52 17.21 7.58 -25.44
C LYS A 52 18.09 8.82 -25.23
N ASP A 53 17.56 9.99 -25.49
CA ASP A 53 18.32 11.24 -25.58
C ASP A 53 17.77 12.36 -24.68
N GLY A 54 16.95 12.04 -23.69
CA GLY A 54 16.36 13.02 -22.77
C GLY A 54 17.24 13.26 -21.52
N PRO A 55 17.08 14.42 -20.84
CA PRO A 55 17.78 14.70 -19.58
C PRO A 55 17.28 13.81 -18.43
N TYR A 56 16.11 13.19 -18.58
CA TYR A 56 15.48 12.29 -17.62
C TYR A 56 15.24 10.92 -18.23
N LEU A 57 15.18 9.89 -17.38
CA LEU A 57 14.99 8.53 -17.80
C LEU A 57 13.63 8.33 -18.51
N PHE A 58 12.58 8.99 -18.03
CA PHE A 58 11.24 8.92 -18.61
C PHE A 58 10.77 10.26 -19.14
N PRO A 59 9.90 10.28 -20.18
CA PRO A 59 9.47 11.54 -20.85
C PRO A 59 8.39 12.30 -20.06
N VAL A 60 8.51 12.32 -18.74
CA VAL A 60 7.60 13.09 -17.86
C VAL A 60 8.05 14.55 -17.82
N LEU A 61 9.35 14.76 -17.74
CA LEU A 61 10.01 16.05 -17.74
C LEU A 61 10.98 16.12 -18.94
N THR A 62 11.07 17.28 -19.52
CA THR A 62 11.95 17.53 -20.69
C THR A 62 12.91 18.69 -20.50
N ASP A 63 12.68 19.53 -19.50
CA ASP A 63 13.49 20.72 -19.24
C ASP A 63 14.28 20.55 -17.94
N THR A 64 15.54 20.93 -17.94
CA THR A 64 16.44 20.88 -16.77
C THR A 64 16.35 22.12 -15.89
N ASP A 65 15.72 23.21 -16.37
CA ASP A 65 15.43 24.37 -15.54
C ASP A 65 14.43 24.00 -14.44
N ASN A 66 14.80 24.27 -13.19
CA ASN A 66 14.03 23.85 -12.02
C ASN A 66 12.58 24.35 -12.03
N MET A 67 12.36 25.62 -12.46
CA MET A 67 11.01 26.19 -12.47
C MET A 67 10.14 25.57 -13.57
N LYS A 68 10.73 25.34 -14.75
CA LYS A 68 10.02 24.72 -15.86
C LYS A 68 9.76 23.23 -15.59
N ALA A 69 10.75 22.50 -15.09
CA ALA A 69 10.59 21.10 -14.67
C ALA A 69 9.50 20.96 -13.61
N HIS A 70 9.44 21.87 -12.63
CA HIS A 70 8.39 21.86 -11.61
C HIS A 70 6.98 22.06 -12.21
N ARG A 71 6.82 23.00 -13.14
CA ARG A 71 5.54 23.21 -13.84
C ARG A 71 5.14 22.00 -14.70
N GLN A 72 6.11 21.36 -15.35
CA GLN A 72 5.87 20.11 -16.09
C GLN A 72 5.41 19.00 -15.15
N TYR A 73 6.08 18.84 -14.01
CA TYR A 73 5.69 17.89 -12.97
C TYR A 73 4.25 18.13 -12.47
N ASP A 74 3.91 19.37 -12.13
CA ASP A 74 2.56 19.72 -11.65
C ASP A 74 1.48 19.40 -12.70
N SER A 75 1.79 19.57 -13.96
CA SER A 75 0.88 19.24 -15.05
C SER A 75 0.78 17.72 -15.23
N ALA A 76 1.89 17.01 -15.12
CA ALA A 76 1.96 15.57 -15.25
C ALA A 76 1.21 14.85 -14.11
N ILE A 77 1.42 15.25 -12.84
CA ILE A 77 0.75 14.63 -11.69
C ILE A 77 -0.78 14.85 -11.74
N ARG A 78 -1.23 16.03 -12.14
CA ARG A 78 -2.66 16.32 -12.32
C ARG A 78 -3.27 15.44 -13.41
N ARG A 79 -2.59 15.30 -14.55
CA ARG A 79 -3.02 14.43 -15.66
C ARG A 79 -3.06 12.97 -15.21
N TYR A 80 -2.04 12.50 -14.53
CA TYR A 80 -1.94 11.15 -14.00
C TYR A 80 -3.10 10.83 -13.04
N ASN A 81 -3.33 11.66 -12.04
CA ASN A 81 -4.44 11.50 -11.11
C ASN A 81 -5.81 11.55 -11.79
N LYS A 82 -5.97 12.41 -12.82
CA LYS A 82 -7.21 12.44 -13.61
C LYS A 82 -7.46 11.12 -14.36
N GLN A 83 -6.41 10.47 -14.88
CA GLN A 83 -6.55 9.17 -15.54
C GLN A 83 -6.85 8.06 -14.52
N LEU A 84 -6.19 8.09 -13.35
CA LEU A 84 -6.48 7.15 -12.27
C LEU A 84 -7.91 7.27 -11.76
N ALA A 85 -8.43 8.49 -11.62
CA ALA A 85 -9.84 8.71 -11.24
C ALA A 85 -10.82 8.14 -12.29
N LYS A 86 -10.52 8.27 -13.60
CA LYS A 86 -11.32 7.62 -14.64
C LYS A 86 -11.25 6.10 -14.51
N LEU A 87 -10.07 5.55 -14.25
CA LEU A 87 -9.88 4.12 -14.06
C LEU A 87 -10.69 3.60 -12.84
N SER A 88 -10.77 4.38 -11.76
CA SER A 88 -11.62 4.04 -10.60
C SER A 88 -13.07 3.84 -10.99
N ILE A 89 -13.59 4.75 -11.83
CA ILE A 89 -14.98 4.67 -12.31
C ILE A 89 -15.16 3.44 -13.20
N MET A 90 -14.23 3.20 -14.14
CA MET A 90 -14.30 2.07 -15.07
C MET A 90 -14.24 0.72 -14.36
N LEU A 91 -13.47 0.63 -13.26
CA LEU A 91 -13.32 -0.57 -12.45
C LEU A 91 -14.34 -0.67 -11.31
N ASN A 92 -15.27 0.29 -11.23
CA ASN A 92 -16.28 0.35 -10.16
C ASN A 92 -15.67 0.28 -8.76
N CYS A 93 -14.54 0.98 -8.54
CA CYS A 93 -13.86 1.03 -7.25
C CYS A 93 -14.60 1.94 -6.27
N ASP A 94 -14.73 1.52 -5.00
CA ASP A 94 -15.32 2.33 -3.92
C ASP A 94 -14.47 3.55 -3.55
N ILE A 95 -13.20 3.57 -3.95
CA ILE A 95 -12.25 4.64 -3.67
C ILE A 95 -11.75 5.29 -4.96
N CYS A 96 -11.52 6.60 -4.92
CA CYS A 96 -10.88 7.31 -6.01
C CYS A 96 -9.38 6.98 -6.04
N LEU A 97 -8.91 6.33 -7.10
CA LEU A 97 -7.50 6.03 -7.29
C LEU A 97 -6.70 7.32 -7.53
N THR A 98 -5.58 7.43 -6.84
CA THR A 98 -4.60 8.51 -7.00
C THR A 98 -3.18 7.93 -6.97
N SER A 99 -2.18 8.71 -7.35
CA SER A 99 -0.77 8.33 -7.26
C SER A 99 -0.33 7.94 -5.83
N TYR A 100 -1.10 8.33 -4.83
CA TYR A 100 -0.83 8.05 -3.42
C TYR A 100 -1.48 6.74 -2.94
N VAL A 101 -2.56 6.32 -3.60
CA VAL A 101 -3.30 5.09 -3.22
C VAL A 101 -2.44 3.85 -3.37
N SER A 102 -1.62 3.74 -4.42
CA SER A 102 -0.73 2.58 -4.60
C SER A 102 0.21 2.39 -3.41
N ARG A 103 0.73 3.50 -2.88
CA ARG A 103 1.60 3.50 -1.72
C ARG A 103 0.87 3.06 -0.45
N HIS A 104 -0.36 3.54 -0.23
CA HIS A 104 -1.21 3.10 0.87
C HIS A 104 -1.53 1.61 0.75
N SER A 105 -1.94 1.15 -0.43
CA SER A 105 -2.29 -0.24 -0.69
C SER A 105 -1.13 -1.19 -0.40
N TRP A 106 0.09 -0.81 -0.81
CA TRP A 106 1.25 -1.63 -0.53
C TRP A 106 1.55 -1.71 0.98
N ALA A 107 1.60 -0.56 1.67
CA ALA A 107 1.87 -0.54 3.10
C ALA A 107 0.84 -1.36 3.89
N THR A 108 -0.44 -1.26 3.49
CA THR A 108 -1.53 -2.07 4.02
C THR A 108 -1.31 -3.56 3.76
N ALA A 109 -0.99 -3.93 2.52
CA ALA A 109 -0.73 -5.32 2.14
C ALA A 109 0.49 -5.88 2.87
N ALA A 110 1.57 -5.12 2.97
CA ALA A 110 2.77 -5.51 3.71
C ALA A 110 2.47 -5.72 5.21
N TYR A 111 1.70 -4.81 5.82
CA TYR A 111 1.26 -4.92 7.21
C TYR A 111 0.41 -6.18 7.45
N HIS A 112 -0.53 -6.48 6.56
CA HIS A 112 -1.35 -7.70 6.64
C HIS A 112 -0.58 -8.99 6.32
N ALA A 113 0.54 -8.89 5.61
CA ALA A 113 1.47 -9.99 5.36
C ALA A 113 2.51 -10.16 6.47
N ASP A 114 2.32 -9.50 7.62
CA ASP A 114 3.20 -9.54 8.79
C ASP A 114 4.66 -9.11 8.50
N VAL A 115 4.88 -8.24 7.49
CA VAL A 115 6.20 -7.64 7.25
C VAL A 115 6.55 -6.76 8.46
N PRO A 116 7.75 -6.90 9.05
CA PRO A 116 8.16 -6.09 10.20
C PRO A 116 8.07 -4.59 9.94
N LEU A 117 7.56 -3.85 10.91
CA LEU A 117 7.36 -2.40 10.80
C LEU A 117 8.62 -1.61 10.39
N PRO A 118 9.83 -1.94 10.86
CA PRO A 118 11.06 -1.31 10.38
C PRO A 118 11.25 -1.45 8.87
N HIS A 119 10.98 -2.62 8.30
CA HIS A 119 11.10 -2.86 6.87
C HIS A 119 10.04 -2.10 6.06
N ILE A 120 8.80 -1.99 6.59
CA ILE A 120 7.78 -1.15 5.97
C ILE A 120 8.21 0.32 6.00
N SER A 121 8.75 0.79 7.14
CA SER A 121 9.23 2.15 7.32
C SER A 121 10.34 2.50 6.34
N GLU A 122 11.33 1.63 6.23
CA GLU A 122 12.45 1.76 5.31
C GLU A 122 11.96 1.76 3.84
N ALA A 123 11.11 0.80 3.47
CA ALA A 123 10.54 0.71 2.12
C ALA A 123 9.73 1.96 1.76
N MET A 124 9.01 2.53 2.72
CA MET A 124 8.29 3.79 2.54
C MET A 124 9.22 5.02 2.59
N GLY A 125 10.50 4.86 2.96
CA GLY A 125 11.45 5.94 3.10
C GLY A 125 10.99 6.95 4.17
N HIS A 126 10.49 6.48 5.28
CA HIS A 126 10.20 7.30 6.44
C HIS A 126 11.45 7.42 7.32
N ASN A 127 11.72 8.61 7.84
CA ASN A 127 12.86 8.86 8.72
C ASN A 127 12.67 8.28 10.13
N SER A 128 11.44 7.85 10.48
CA SER A 128 11.16 7.17 11.74
C SER A 128 9.99 6.19 11.61
N GLU A 129 10.07 5.10 12.35
CA GLU A 129 8.99 4.12 12.48
C GLU A 129 7.70 4.73 13.07
N HIS A 130 7.85 5.77 13.89
CA HIS A 130 6.70 6.48 14.45
C HIS A 130 5.77 7.02 13.35
N THR A 131 6.33 7.57 12.27
CA THR A 131 5.56 8.02 11.11
C THR A 131 4.80 6.87 10.46
N THR A 132 5.45 5.71 10.32
CA THR A 132 4.82 4.51 9.76
C THR A 132 3.74 3.97 10.68
N ARG A 133 3.97 3.97 11.99
CA ARG A 133 2.98 3.54 12.99
C ARG A 133 1.72 4.39 12.99
N ILE A 134 1.86 5.72 12.96
CA ILE A 134 0.70 6.63 12.82
C ILE A 134 -0.06 6.32 11.53
N TYR A 135 0.67 6.13 10.45
CA TYR A 135 0.12 5.82 9.14
C TYR A 135 -0.70 4.52 9.11
N LEU A 136 -0.23 3.49 9.83
CA LEU A 136 -0.87 2.18 9.89
C LEU A 136 -1.87 2.02 11.05
N LYS A 137 -1.97 3.01 11.94
CA LYS A 137 -2.79 2.94 13.17
C LYS A 137 -4.25 2.53 12.92
N SER A 138 -4.85 3.03 11.84
CA SER A 138 -6.23 2.66 11.46
C SER A 138 -6.36 1.19 11.05
N LEU A 139 -5.26 0.55 10.63
CA LEU A 139 -5.23 -0.86 10.23
C LEU A 139 -5.04 -1.80 11.43
N GLU A 140 -4.41 -1.33 12.50
CA GLU A 140 -4.22 -2.11 13.74
C GLU A 140 -5.55 -2.47 14.37
N SER A 141 -6.49 -1.53 14.47
CA SER A 141 -7.84 -1.78 14.99
C SER A 141 -8.55 -2.87 14.19
N SER A 142 -8.53 -2.78 12.87
CA SER A 142 -9.13 -3.78 11.98
C SER A 142 -8.49 -5.17 12.11
N LYS A 143 -7.19 -5.25 12.36
CA LYS A 143 -6.47 -6.52 12.57
C LYS A 143 -6.84 -7.15 13.92
N ILE A 144 -6.90 -6.36 14.98
CA ILE A 144 -7.32 -6.79 16.32
C ILE A 144 -8.76 -7.32 16.29
N ASP A 145 -9.67 -6.62 15.64
CA ASP A 145 -11.07 -7.05 15.51
C ASP A 145 -11.19 -8.38 14.78
N LYS A 146 -10.37 -8.58 13.74
CA LYS A 146 -10.34 -9.83 12.97
C LYS A 146 -9.79 -11.01 13.77
N GLU A 147 -8.72 -10.78 14.54
CA GLU A 147 -8.15 -11.80 15.43
C GLU A 147 -9.08 -12.11 16.61
N ASN A 148 -9.71 -11.11 17.22
CA ASN A 148 -10.72 -11.30 18.25
C ASN A 148 -11.90 -12.14 17.73
N LYS A 149 -12.43 -11.85 16.54
CA LYS A 149 -13.47 -12.65 15.91
C LYS A 149 -13.02 -14.09 15.72
N ARG A 150 -11.81 -14.31 15.20
CA ARG A 150 -11.25 -15.66 14.99
C ARG A 150 -11.11 -16.44 16.29
N LEU A 151 -10.67 -15.78 17.37
CA LEU A 151 -10.57 -16.38 18.70
C LEU A 151 -11.95 -16.76 19.24
N LEU A 152 -12.92 -15.87 19.15
CA LEU A 152 -14.28 -16.11 19.58
C LEU A 152 -14.92 -17.26 18.79
N ASP A 153 -14.81 -17.24 17.46
CA ASP A 153 -15.32 -18.33 16.61
C ASP A 153 -14.69 -19.68 17.01
N GLY A 154 -13.39 -19.72 17.31
CA GLY A 154 -12.69 -20.93 17.77
C GLY A 154 -13.14 -21.43 19.17
N ILE A 155 -13.51 -20.51 20.06
CA ILE A 155 -14.03 -20.84 21.41
C ILE A 155 -15.46 -21.37 21.32
N PHE A 156 -16.32 -20.71 20.57
CA PHE A 156 -17.74 -21.09 20.45
C PHE A 156 -17.94 -22.35 19.62
N GLN A 157 -17.11 -22.61 18.59
CA GLN A 157 -17.16 -23.87 17.84
C GLN A 157 -16.75 -25.10 18.69
N LYS A 158 -15.86 -24.91 19.68
CA LYS A 158 -15.48 -26.00 20.61
C LYS A 158 -16.53 -26.29 21.69
N ASN A 159 -17.46 -25.38 21.92
CA ASN A 159 -18.47 -25.47 22.97
C ASN A 159 -19.91 -25.76 22.45
N THR A 160 -20.07 -26.19 21.20
CA THR A 160 -21.36 -26.70 20.75
C THR A 160 -21.48 -28.15 21.25
N PRO A 161 -22.31 -28.44 22.28
CA PRO A 161 -22.60 -29.82 22.63
C PRO A 161 -23.27 -30.45 21.42
N LEU A 162 -22.83 -31.64 21.04
CA LEU A 162 -23.55 -32.51 20.14
C LEU A 162 -24.97 -32.74 20.75
N LEU A 163 -25.94 -31.99 20.25
CA LEU A 163 -27.34 -32.30 20.50
C LEU A 163 -27.59 -33.67 19.84
N VAL A 164 -27.47 -34.70 20.66
CA VAL A 164 -27.97 -36.05 20.36
C VAL A 164 -29.44 -35.89 20.00
N GLN A 165 -29.78 -36.20 18.76
CA GLN A 165 -31.16 -36.48 18.37
C GLN A 165 -31.60 -37.74 19.09
N ASP A 166 -32.34 -37.56 20.16
CA ASP A 166 -33.26 -38.63 20.61
C ASP A 166 -34.56 -37.95 21.07
N GLY A 167 -35.57 -38.22 20.28
CA GLY A 167 -36.92 -37.77 20.58
C GLY A 167 -37.47 -38.43 21.81
N ARG A 168 -37.86 -37.64 22.79
CA ARG A 168 -39.05 -37.78 23.63
C ARG A 168 -39.08 -36.71 24.73
N ASN A 169 -40.11 -35.90 24.64
CA ASN A 169 -40.80 -35.16 25.71
C ASN A 169 -40.19 -35.14 27.11
N MET A 170 -39.98 -33.95 27.67
CA MET A 170 -40.77 -33.37 28.77
C MET A 170 -40.08 -32.13 29.28
N LEU A 171 -40.79 -31.01 29.24
CA LEU A 171 -40.51 -29.78 30.01
C LEU A 171 -40.73 -30.10 31.50
N PRO A 172 -39.83 -29.71 32.40
CA PRO A 172 -40.24 -29.47 33.77
C PRO A 172 -40.58 -27.98 33.94
N ALA A 173 -41.67 -27.75 34.63
CA ALA A 173 -42.26 -26.49 35.02
C ALA A 173 -41.26 -25.65 35.83
N ILE A 174 -41.25 -24.37 35.53
CA ILE A 174 -40.66 -23.33 36.39
C ILE A 174 -41.58 -23.22 37.61
N GLN A 175 -41.07 -23.52 38.79
CA GLN A 175 -41.68 -23.14 40.05
C GLN A 175 -41.16 -21.75 40.42
N ASP A 176 -42.07 -20.81 40.47
CA ASP A 176 -41.91 -19.51 41.12
C ASP A 176 -41.74 -19.74 42.63
N GLU A 177 -40.71 -19.19 43.24
CA GLU A 177 -40.74 -18.85 44.68
C GLU A 177 -40.42 -17.39 44.87
N PRO A 178 -41.17 -16.69 45.73
CA PRO A 178 -41.06 -15.28 45.98
C PRO A 178 -40.21 -14.95 47.22
N LEU A 179 -39.67 -13.70 47.17
CA LEU A 179 -39.07 -12.84 48.14
C LEU A 179 -37.55 -12.67 48.04
#